data_14784c6d24f4f81694470c75b46db9c2
#
_entry.id   14784c6d24f4f81694470c75b46db9c2
#
_cell.length_a   1.000
_cell.length_b   1.000
_cell.length_c   1.000
_cell.angle_alpha   90.00
_cell.angle_beta   90.00
_cell.angle_gamma   90.00
#
_symmetry.space_group_name_H-M   'P 1'
#
loop_
_entity.id
_entity.type
_entity.pdbx_description
1 polymer ?
#
loop_
_entity_poly.entity_id
_entity_poly.type
_entity_poly.pdbx_seq_one_letter_code
_entity_poly.pdbx_strand_id
1 'polypeptide(L)'
;LGTSLISRPIVTGLFTGLVMGDVKTGLIMGATLELAFIGSFSVGGAIPPDVVTGGILGVAFAIASNSGVEAVLLLALPIATFVLVLKNIYLGILIPVLCHKADTYAEEGNYKGIERMQLLSGFGLSFMLAMIVFLSYLLGSNAISAVLKAIPNFVQQGLAVATGIIPALGFAMLARLLLNK
;
A
#
# COMPACT_ATOMS: atom_id res chain seq x y z
N LEU A 1 5.68 15.71 -4.93
CA LEU A 1 5.70 15.23 -3.54
C LEU A 1 6.40 13.89 -3.55
N GLY A 2 7.65 13.82 -3.03
CA GLY A 2 8.42 12.57 -2.94
C GLY A 2 7.81 11.56 -1.98
N THR A 3 8.31 10.35 -1.98
CA THR A 3 7.98 9.31 -0.99
C THR A 3 8.43 9.78 0.40
N SER A 4 7.47 10.03 1.27
CA SER A 4 7.77 10.37 2.66
C SER A 4 7.95 9.10 3.49
N LEU A 5 8.75 9.18 4.55
CA LEU A 5 8.91 8.06 5.49
C LEU A 5 7.59 7.65 6.16
N ILE A 6 6.59 8.54 6.19
CA ILE A 6 5.24 8.26 6.72
C ILE A 6 4.51 7.18 5.90
N SER A 7 4.82 7.06 4.61
CA SER A 7 4.24 6.05 3.72
C SER A 7 4.88 4.66 3.85
N ARG A 8 5.88 4.49 4.70
CA ARG A 8 6.55 3.20 4.91
C ARG A 8 5.65 2.24 5.68
N PRO A 9 5.62 0.95 5.31
CA PRO A 9 4.78 -0.06 5.96
C PRO A 9 4.92 -0.14 7.48
N ILE A 10 6.11 0.05 8.00
CA ILE A 10 6.34 0.05 9.45
C ILE A 10 5.58 1.19 10.14
N VAL A 11 5.52 2.36 9.50
CA VAL A 11 4.82 3.54 10.04
C VAL A 11 3.31 3.40 9.87
N THR A 12 2.86 2.99 8.68
CA THR A 12 1.43 2.77 8.43
C THR A 12 0.88 1.61 9.26
N GLY A 13 1.69 0.56 9.49
CA GLY A 13 1.35 -0.55 10.38
C GLY A 13 1.21 -0.12 11.84
N LEU A 14 2.12 0.75 12.32
CA LEU A 14 2.02 1.35 13.66
C LEU A 14 0.72 2.15 13.82
N PHE A 15 0.40 3.04 12.87
CA PHE A 15 -0.84 3.83 12.92
C PHE A 15 -2.09 2.96 12.82
N THR A 16 -2.07 1.94 11.96
CA THR A 16 -3.17 0.97 11.87
C THR A 16 -3.35 0.22 13.17
N GLY A 17 -2.26 -0.23 13.79
CA GLY A 17 -2.30 -0.89 15.11
C GLY A 17 -2.83 0.02 16.22
N LEU A 18 -2.50 1.33 16.19
CA LEU A 18 -3.06 2.32 17.12
C LEU A 18 -4.58 2.44 16.96
N VAL A 19 -5.07 2.54 15.74
CA VAL A 19 -6.52 2.65 15.45
C VAL A 19 -7.26 1.37 15.81
N MET A 20 -6.64 0.20 15.56
CA MET A 20 -7.22 -1.12 15.86
C MET A 20 -7.08 -1.55 17.33
N GLY A 21 -6.35 -0.79 18.15
CA GLY A 21 -6.15 -1.10 19.55
C GLY A 21 -5.06 -2.13 19.86
N ASP A 22 -4.27 -2.56 18.87
CA ASP A 22 -3.15 -3.50 19.02
C ASP A 22 -1.89 -2.97 18.34
N VAL A 23 -1.23 -2.04 19.01
CA VAL A 23 -0.01 -1.37 18.53
C VAL A 23 1.14 -2.35 18.32
N LYS A 24 1.28 -3.33 19.22
CA LYS A 24 2.38 -4.30 19.16
C LYS A 24 2.26 -5.16 17.89
N THR A 25 1.11 -5.71 17.65
CA THR A 25 0.84 -6.53 16.46
C THR A 25 0.95 -5.69 15.19
N GLY A 26 0.39 -4.47 15.17
CA GLY A 26 0.49 -3.55 14.05
C GLY A 26 1.94 -3.21 13.69
N LEU A 27 2.80 -2.98 14.68
CA LEU A 27 4.21 -2.70 14.46
C LEU A 27 4.97 -3.92 13.90
N ILE A 28 4.75 -5.11 14.47
CA ILE A 28 5.39 -6.35 14.01
C ILE A 28 4.99 -6.65 12.55
N MET A 29 3.71 -6.56 12.24
CA MET A 29 3.18 -6.78 10.89
C MET A 29 3.70 -5.72 9.91
N GLY A 30 3.72 -4.46 10.33
CA GLY A 30 4.29 -3.36 9.55
C GLY A 30 5.77 -3.55 9.24
N ALA A 31 6.57 -4.01 10.21
CA ALA A 31 7.99 -4.32 10.02
C ALA A 31 8.20 -5.48 9.04
N THR A 32 7.37 -6.51 9.10
CA THR A 32 7.42 -7.64 8.15
C THR A 32 7.08 -7.18 6.73
N LEU A 33 6.04 -6.36 6.56
CA LEU A 33 5.69 -5.77 5.27
C LEU A 33 6.78 -4.83 4.76
N GLU A 34 7.44 -4.09 5.65
CA GLU A 34 8.57 -3.23 5.28
C GLU A 34 9.66 -4.02 4.58
N LEU A 35 10.04 -5.18 5.16
CA LEU A 35 11.04 -6.06 4.59
C LEU A 35 10.56 -6.74 3.30
N ALA A 36 9.28 -7.10 3.22
CA ALA A 36 8.70 -7.69 2.02
C ALA A 36 8.66 -6.71 0.85
N PHE A 37 8.37 -5.45 1.12
CA PHE A 37 8.26 -4.41 0.09
C PHE A 37 9.52 -3.56 -0.11
N ILE A 38 10.63 -3.90 0.54
CA ILE A 38 11.84 -3.07 0.50
C ILE A 38 12.39 -2.89 -0.92
N GLY A 39 12.15 -3.85 -1.81
CA GLY A 39 12.51 -3.79 -3.22
C GLY A 39 11.44 -3.16 -4.13
N SER A 40 10.30 -2.76 -3.58
CA SER A 40 9.18 -2.19 -4.35
C SER A 40 9.35 -0.69 -4.51
N PHE A 41 10.18 -0.26 -5.43
CA PHE A 41 10.36 1.15 -5.78
C PHE A 41 10.16 1.35 -7.28
N SER A 42 9.73 2.55 -7.65
CA SER A 42 9.48 2.91 -9.05
C SER A 42 10.79 3.00 -9.81
N VAL A 43 10.91 2.26 -10.91
CA VAL A 43 12.06 2.32 -11.82
C VAL A 43 11.53 2.64 -13.22
N GLY A 44 11.85 3.81 -13.73
CA GLY A 44 11.34 4.26 -15.02
C GLY A 44 9.80 4.33 -15.04
N GLY A 45 9.17 3.67 -16.01
CA GLY A 45 7.71 3.62 -16.13
C GLY A 45 7.03 2.52 -15.29
N ALA A 46 7.80 1.70 -14.55
CA ALA A 46 7.24 0.65 -13.72
C ALA A 46 6.72 1.23 -12.39
N ILE A 47 5.42 1.11 -12.16
CA ILE A 47 4.76 1.54 -10.93
C ILE A 47 4.61 0.30 -10.03
N PRO A 48 5.20 0.29 -8.83
CA PRO A 48 5.08 -0.83 -7.91
C PRO A 48 3.66 -0.92 -7.32
N PRO A 49 3.28 -2.09 -6.72
CA PRO A 49 2.05 -2.23 -5.98
C PRO A 49 1.87 -1.13 -4.93
N ASP A 50 0.61 -0.78 -4.62
CA ASP A 50 0.33 0.25 -3.63
C ASP A 50 0.55 -0.27 -2.21
N VAL A 51 1.79 -0.11 -1.76
CA VAL A 51 2.27 -0.62 -0.47
C VAL A 51 1.53 0.00 0.71
N VAL A 52 1.11 1.27 0.59
CA VAL A 52 0.42 1.99 1.66
C VAL A 52 -0.95 1.38 1.92
N THR A 53 -1.79 1.30 0.88
CA THR A 53 -3.14 0.77 1.01
C THR A 53 -3.13 -0.73 1.32
N GLY A 54 -2.26 -1.49 0.65
CA GLY A 54 -2.07 -2.92 0.93
C GLY A 54 -1.59 -3.17 2.35
N GLY A 55 -0.67 -2.34 2.85
CA GLY A 55 -0.16 -2.41 4.23
C GLY A 55 -1.24 -2.10 5.26
N ILE A 56 -1.97 -1.00 5.10
CA ILE A 56 -3.05 -0.61 6.02
C ILE A 56 -4.13 -1.69 6.08
N LEU A 57 -4.67 -2.12 4.94
CA LEU A 57 -5.73 -3.12 4.89
C LEU A 57 -5.24 -4.49 5.33
N GLY A 58 -4.04 -4.91 4.92
CA GLY A 58 -3.46 -6.19 5.34
C GLY A 58 -3.31 -6.29 6.86
N VAL A 59 -2.76 -5.25 7.49
CA VAL A 59 -2.62 -5.17 8.95
C VAL A 59 -3.98 -5.08 9.64
N ALA A 60 -4.89 -4.22 9.16
CA ALA A 60 -6.21 -4.06 9.76
C ALA A 60 -7.00 -5.37 9.74
N PHE A 61 -7.00 -6.08 8.62
CA PHE A 61 -7.71 -7.35 8.50
C PHE A 61 -7.07 -8.48 9.31
N ALA A 62 -5.75 -8.53 9.36
CA ALA A 62 -5.03 -9.53 10.17
C ALA A 62 -5.31 -9.33 11.67
N ILE A 63 -5.32 -8.09 12.16
CA ILE A 63 -5.70 -7.77 13.54
C ILE A 63 -7.18 -8.11 13.78
N ALA A 64 -8.09 -7.67 12.90
CA ALA A 64 -9.53 -7.91 13.05
C ALA A 64 -9.90 -9.41 13.04
N SER A 65 -9.14 -10.24 12.32
CA SER A 65 -9.35 -11.70 12.26
C SER A 65 -8.54 -12.48 13.32
N ASN A 66 -7.79 -11.81 14.20
CA ASN A 66 -6.85 -12.44 15.14
C ASN A 66 -5.88 -13.41 14.46
N SER A 67 -5.43 -13.07 13.26
CA SER A 67 -4.53 -13.90 12.45
C SER A 67 -3.07 -13.50 12.67
N GLY A 68 -2.15 -14.43 12.36
CA GLY A 68 -0.72 -14.19 12.51
C GLY A 68 -0.11 -13.31 11.40
N VAL A 69 1.21 -13.14 11.47
CA VAL A 69 1.98 -12.32 10.51
C VAL A 69 1.92 -12.88 9.09
N GLU A 70 1.74 -14.20 8.93
CA GLU A 70 1.55 -14.86 7.65
C GLU A 70 0.30 -14.36 6.91
N ALA A 71 -0.76 -14.07 7.65
CA ALA A 71 -2.01 -13.54 7.07
C ALA A 71 -1.82 -12.14 6.48
N VAL A 72 -0.98 -11.30 7.09
CA VAL A 72 -0.75 -9.95 6.58
C VAL A 72 -0.09 -9.96 5.21
N LEU A 73 0.87 -10.85 4.97
CA LEU A 73 1.51 -10.99 3.66
C LEU A 73 0.55 -11.51 2.60
N LEU A 74 -0.27 -12.50 2.98
CA LEU A 74 -1.29 -13.06 2.10
C LEU A 74 -2.30 -12.03 1.63
N LEU A 75 -2.71 -11.12 2.53
CA LEU A 75 -3.71 -10.11 2.25
C LEU A 75 -3.12 -8.86 1.59
N ALA A 76 -1.97 -8.40 2.07
CA ALA A 76 -1.38 -7.14 1.62
C ALA A 76 -0.98 -7.18 0.14
N LEU A 77 -0.39 -8.28 -0.35
CA LEU A 77 0.08 -8.38 -1.73
C LEU A 77 -1.06 -8.32 -2.77
N PRO A 78 -2.13 -9.14 -2.69
CA PRO A 78 -3.25 -9.03 -3.62
C PRO A 78 -3.97 -7.69 -3.54
N ILE A 79 -4.16 -7.14 -2.33
CA ILE A 79 -4.81 -5.85 -2.12
C ILE A 79 -3.97 -4.74 -2.77
N ALA A 80 -2.65 -4.71 -2.51
CA ALA A 80 -1.74 -3.72 -3.09
C ALA A 80 -1.75 -3.77 -4.63
N THR A 81 -1.82 -4.97 -5.22
CA THR A 81 -1.89 -5.16 -6.67
C THR A 81 -3.23 -4.71 -7.24
N PHE A 82 -4.34 -5.01 -6.56
CA PHE A 82 -5.67 -4.56 -6.98
C PHE A 82 -5.79 -3.04 -6.94
N VAL A 83 -5.31 -2.42 -5.88
CA VAL A 83 -5.30 -0.96 -5.73
C VAL A 83 -4.39 -0.29 -6.77
N LEU A 84 -3.29 -0.94 -7.15
CA LEU A 84 -2.44 -0.47 -8.25
C LEU A 84 -3.23 -0.33 -9.56
N VAL A 85 -4.11 -1.29 -9.88
CA VAL A 85 -4.96 -1.21 -11.09
C VAL A 85 -5.88 0.01 -11.02
N LEU A 86 -6.55 0.23 -9.89
CA LEU A 86 -7.42 1.40 -9.70
C LEU A 86 -6.63 2.72 -9.78
N LYS A 87 -5.45 2.76 -9.18
CA LYS A 87 -4.55 3.90 -9.24
C LYS A 87 -4.08 4.19 -10.67
N ASN A 88 -3.76 3.16 -11.45
CA ASN A 88 -3.39 3.32 -12.86
C ASN A 88 -4.54 3.86 -13.71
N ILE A 89 -5.78 3.48 -13.43
CA ILE A 89 -6.96 4.04 -14.09
C ILE A 89 -7.07 5.54 -13.77
N TYR A 90 -6.91 5.92 -12.49
CA TYR A 90 -6.89 7.32 -12.08
C TYR A 90 -5.79 8.12 -12.79
N LEU A 91 -4.56 7.60 -12.78
CA LEU A 91 -3.40 8.26 -13.39
C LEU A 91 -3.49 8.33 -14.93
N GLY A 92 -4.08 7.32 -15.57
CA GLY A 92 -4.18 7.23 -17.02
C GLY A 92 -5.37 8.02 -17.62
N ILE A 93 -6.42 8.24 -16.85
CA ILE A 93 -7.63 8.92 -17.35
C ILE A 93 -7.78 10.31 -16.73
N LEU A 94 -7.80 10.42 -15.41
CA LEU A 94 -8.15 11.67 -14.74
C LEU A 94 -7.00 12.68 -14.75
N ILE A 95 -5.77 12.22 -14.54
CA ILE A 95 -4.61 13.11 -14.52
C ILE A 95 -4.38 13.79 -15.88
N PRO A 96 -4.42 13.11 -17.05
CA PRO A 96 -4.28 13.79 -18.33
C PRO A 96 -5.34 14.87 -18.56
N VAL A 97 -6.59 14.64 -18.15
CA VAL A 97 -7.66 15.65 -18.24
C VAL A 97 -7.34 16.89 -17.40
N LEU A 98 -6.83 16.69 -16.18
CA LEU A 98 -6.43 17.80 -15.32
C LEU A 98 -5.19 18.52 -15.85
N CYS A 99 -4.23 17.79 -16.45
CA CYS A 99 -3.06 18.38 -17.09
C CYS A 99 -3.47 19.29 -18.28
N HIS A 100 -4.35 18.82 -19.16
CA HIS A 100 -4.82 19.65 -20.28
C HIS A 100 -5.49 20.95 -19.82
N LYS A 101 -6.29 20.88 -18.72
CA LYS A 101 -6.86 22.10 -18.12
C LYS A 101 -5.80 23.00 -17.53
N ALA A 102 -4.76 22.43 -16.92
CA ALA A 102 -3.64 23.21 -16.37
C ALA A 102 -2.85 23.91 -17.49
N ASP A 103 -2.67 23.24 -18.66
CA ASP A 103 -2.02 23.82 -19.84
C ASP A 103 -2.82 25.03 -20.35
N THR A 104 -4.14 24.92 -20.46
CA THR A 104 -5.02 26.05 -20.85
C THR A 104 -4.86 27.22 -19.87
N TYR A 105 -4.84 26.98 -18.57
CA TYR A 105 -4.61 28.01 -17.56
C TYR A 105 -3.20 28.62 -17.65
N ALA A 106 -2.21 27.83 -18.09
CA ALA A 106 -0.85 28.32 -18.29
C ALA A 106 -0.79 29.30 -19.49
N GLU A 107 -1.47 28.97 -20.59
CA GLU A 107 -1.58 29.85 -21.77
C GLU A 107 -2.27 31.17 -21.43
N GLU A 108 -3.28 31.14 -20.55
CA GLU A 108 -4.00 32.31 -20.04
C GLU A 108 -3.20 33.11 -18.99
N GLY A 109 -2.04 32.64 -18.53
CA GLY A 109 -1.28 33.25 -17.43
C GLY A 109 -1.95 33.14 -16.05
N ASN A 110 -2.90 32.21 -15.90
CA ASN A 110 -3.71 32.01 -14.70
C ASN A 110 -3.03 31.04 -13.71
N TYR A 111 -2.07 31.53 -12.92
CA TYR A 111 -1.34 30.72 -11.96
C TYR A 111 -2.23 30.06 -10.88
N LYS A 112 -3.32 30.73 -10.49
CA LYS A 112 -4.27 30.15 -9.50
C LYS A 112 -5.03 28.97 -10.08
N GLY A 113 -5.30 28.98 -11.38
CA GLY A 113 -5.90 27.87 -12.09
C GLY A 113 -5.00 26.64 -12.10
N ILE A 114 -3.71 26.82 -12.38
CA ILE A 114 -2.70 25.75 -12.36
C ILE A 114 -2.59 25.12 -10.96
N GLU A 115 -2.46 25.97 -9.93
CA GLU A 115 -2.38 25.51 -8.54
C GLU A 115 -3.61 24.69 -8.13
N ARG A 116 -4.82 25.13 -8.53
CA ARG A 116 -6.06 24.39 -8.26
C ARG A 116 -6.07 23.01 -8.94
N MET A 117 -5.59 22.90 -10.18
CA MET A 117 -5.52 21.61 -10.88
C MET A 117 -4.54 20.67 -10.20
N GLN A 118 -3.39 21.17 -9.74
CA GLN A 118 -2.42 20.40 -9.00
C GLN A 118 -2.97 19.91 -7.65
N LEU A 119 -3.59 20.79 -6.88
CA LEU A 119 -4.22 20.43 -5.60
C LEU A 119 -5.35 19.42 -5.81
N LEU A 120 -6.21 19.63 -6.81
CA LEU A 120 -7.31 18.72 -7.13
C LEU A 120 -6.80 17.34 -7.51
N SER A 121 -5.71 17.23 -8.26
CA SER A 121 -5.10 15.95 -8.64
C SER A 121 -4.57 15.20 -7.41
N GLY A 122 -3.87 15.88 -6.51
CA GLY A 122 -3.31 15.28 -5.30
C GLY A 122 -4.37 14.89 -4.27
N PHE A 123 -5.30 15.81 -3.98
CA PHE A 123 -6.41 15.53 -3.07
C PHE A 123 -7.37 14.48 -3.63
N GLY A 124 -7.63 14.49 -4.93
CA GLY A 124 -8.47 13.49 -5.59
C GLY A 124 -7.90 12.08 -5.46
N LEU A 125 -6.60 11.91 -5.69
CA LEU A 125 -5.94 10.62 -5.49
C LEU A 125 -5.99 10.18 -4.03
N SER A 126 -5.69 11.07 -3.10
CA SER A 126 -5.70 10.78 -1.67
C SER A 126 -7.10 10.40 -1.18
N PHE A 127 -8.12 11.13 -1.64
CA PHE A 127 -9.52 10.85 -1.33
C PHE A 127 -9.96 9.50 -1.89
N MET A 128 -9.60 9.18 -3.14
CA MET A 128 -9.89 7.88 -3.75
C MET A 128 -9.28 6.74 -2.94
N LEU A 129 -7.99 6.84 -2.57
CA LEU A 129 -7.32 5.82 -1.77
C LEU A 129 -7.94 5.68 -0.37
N ALA A 130 -8.29 6.79 0.28
CA ALA A 130 -8.97 6.79 1.57
C ALA A 130 -10.35 6.10 1.49
N MET A 131 -11.12 6.38 0.43
CA MET A 131 -12.41 5.72 0.18
C MET A 131 -12.25 4.23 -0.08
N ILE A 132 -11.20 3.82 -0.83
CA ILE A 132 -10.90 2.39 -1.05
C ILE A 132 -10.62 1.71 0.29
N VAL A 133 -9.76 2.30 1.13
CA VAL A 133 -9.45 1.73 2.46
C VAL A 133 -10.71 1.62 3.30
N PHE A 134 -11.49 2.69 3.38
CA PHE A 134 -12.70 2.74 4.19
C PHE A 134 -13.75 1.72 3.74
N LEU A 135 -14.09 1.70 2.44
CA LEU A 135 -15.08 0.77 1.89
C LEU A 135 -14.59 -0.69 1.97
N SER A 136 -13.32 -0.94 1.68
CA SER A 136 -12.74 -2.28 1.77
C SER A 136 -12.78 -2.81 3.20
N TYR A 137 -12.51 -1.97 4.19
CA TYR A 137 -12.58 -2.37 5.59
C TYR A 137 -14.02 -2.64 6.03
N LEU A 138 -14.98 -1.76 5.69
CA LEU A 138 -16.39 -1.94 6.05
C LEU A 138 -17.02 -3.19 5.43
N LEU A 139 -16.73 -3.44 4.15
CA LEU A 139 -17.34 -4.54 3.42
C LEU A 139 -16.54 -5.85 3.54
N GLY A 140 -15.23 -5.73 3.74
CA GLY A 140 -14.30 -6.84 3.64
C GLY A 140 -14.06 -7.59 4.95
N SER A 141 -14.33 -7.03 6.12
CA SER A 141 -13.99 -7.63 7.40
C SER A 141 -14.56 -9.05 7.60
N ASN A 142 -15.83 -9.25 7.25
CA ASN A 142 -16.48 -10.57 7.33
C ASN A 142 -16.04 -11.51 6.22
N ALA A 143 -15.89 -11.00 5.00
CA ALA A 143 -15.48 -11.79 3.84
C ALA A 143 -14.05 -12.33 4.00
N ILE A 144 -13.13 -11.51 4.55
CA ILE A 144 -11.73 -11.88 4.76
C ILE A 144 -11.58 -12.99 5.79
N SER A 145 -12.35 -12.95 6.87
CA SER A 145 -12.36 -14.05 7.85
C SER A 145 -12.77 -15.39 7.22
N ALA A 146 -13.72 -15.37 6.28
CA ALA A 146 -14.12 -16.55 5.53
C ALA A 146 -13.00 -17.01 4.56
N VAL A 147 -12.36 -16.08 3.86
CA VAL A 147 -11.25 -16.40 2.95
C VAL A 147 -10.07 -16.99 3.71
N LEU A 148 -9.67 -16.41 4.84
CA LEU A 148 -8.56 -16.92 5.65
C LEU A 148 -8.83 -18.33 6.18
N LYS A 149 -10.07 -18.63 6.58
CA LYS A 149 -10.50 -19.98 7.00
C LYS A 149 -10.56 -21.00 5.86
N ALA A 150 -10.80 -20.55 4.63
CA ALA A 150 -10.86 -21.40 3.45
C ALA A 150 -9.48 -21.78 2.90
N ILE A 151 -8.41 -21.13 3.38
CA ILE A 151 -7.04 -21.41 2.92
C ILE A 151 -6.59 -22.78 3.44
N PRO A 152 -6.15 -23.69 2.56
CA PRO A 152 -5.64 -24.99 2.97
C PRO A 152 -4.43 -24.89 3.89
N ASN A 153 -4.30 -25.80 4.85
CA ASN A 153 -3.22 -25.81 5.83
C ASN A 153 -1.81 -25.82 5.22
N PHE A 154 -1.61 -26.46 4.06
CA PHE A 154 -0.32 -26.48 3.39
C PHE A 154 0.10 -25.10 2.89
N VAL A 155 -0.86 -24.25 2.47
CA VAL A 155 -0.60 -22.86 2.07
C VAL A 155 -0.24 -22.02 3.29
N GLN A 156 -0.97 -22.20 4.41
CA GLN A 156 -0.66 -21.49 5.66
C GLN A 156 0.75 -21.86 6.16
N GLN A 157 1.12 -23.13 6.13
CA GLN A 157 2.47 -23.57 6.49
C GLN A 157 3.54 -23.03 5.55
N GLY A 158 3.28 -23.03 4.23
CA GLY A 158 4.17 -22.43 3.24
C GLY A 158 4.39 -20.94 3.48
N LEU A 159 3.34 -20.20 3.82
CA LEU A 159 3.42 -18.79 4.17
C LEU A 159 4.18 -18.55 5.47
N ALA A 160 3.96 -19.39 6.50
CA ALA A 160 4.71 -19.31 7.75
C ALA A 160 6.22 -19.49 7.52
N VAL A 161 6.62 -20.41 6.66
CA VAL A 161 8.02 -20.57 6.24
C VAL A 161 8.49 -19.35 5.45
N ALA A 162 7.69 -18.85 4.52
CA ALA A 162 8.01 -17.68 3.71
C ALA A 162 8.21 -16.42 4.57
N THR A 163 7.38 -16.20 5.61
CA THR A 163 7.55 -15.08 6.55
C THR A 163 8.88 -15.11 7.28
N GLY A 164 9.42 -16.30 7.56
CA GLY A 164 10.78 -16.45 8.11
C GLY A 164 11.89 -16.11 7.14
N ILE A 165 11.68 -16.32 5.82
CA ILE A 165 12.69 -16.09 4.78
C ILE A 165 12.67 -14.65 4.26
N ILE A 166 11.52 -14.00 4.20
CA ILE A 166 11.33 -12.64 3.66
C ILE A 166 12.26 -11.62 4.31
N PRO A 167 12.47 -11.57 5.64
CA PRO A 167 13.43 -10.67 6.27
C PRO A 167 14.85 -10.87 5.73
N ALA A 168 15.28 -12.11 5.55
CA ALA A 168 16.60 -12.40 5.00
C ALA A 168 16.76 -11.95 3.54
N LEU A 169 15.71 -12.11 2.73
CA LEU A 169 15.68 -11.59 1.36
C LEU A 169 15.73 -10.05 1.36
N GLY A 170 14.98 -9.39 2.24
CA GLY A 170 15.02 -7.93 2.39
C GLY A 170 16.41 -7.43 2.74
N PHE A 171 17.07 -8.04 3.70
CA PHE A 171 18.48 -7.73 4.04
C PHE A 171 19.45 -8.00 2.89
N ALA A 172 19.29 -9.11 2.17
CA ALA A 172 20.13 -9.42 1.01
C ALA A 172 19.97 -8.38 -0.11
N MET A 173 18.75 -7.91 -0.35
CA MET A 173 18.47 -6.83 -1.33
C MET A 173 19.11 -5.51 -0.90
N LEU A 174 19.00 -5.12 0.37
CA LEU A 174 19.67 -3.94 0.93
C LEU A 174 21.19 -4.05 0.82
N ALA A 175 21.76 -5.19 1.22
CA ALA A 175 23.20 -5.42 1.12
C ALA A 175 23.67 -5.30 -0.33
N ARG A 176 22.93 -5.86 -1.29
CA ARG A 176 23.23 -5.73 -2.72
C ARG A 176 23.19 -4.28 -3.21
N LEU A 177 22.25 -3.48 -2.76
CA LEU A 177 22.17 -2.06 -3.12
C LEU A 177 23.35 -1.26 -2.55
N LEU A 178 23.81 -1.59 -1.35
CA LEU A 178 24.95 -0.91 -0.69
C LEU A 178 26.31 -1.35 -1.24
N LEU A 179 26.44 -2.61 -1.65
CA LEU A 179 27.68 -3.19 -2.14
C LEU A 179 27.90 -3.00 -3.64
N ASN A 180 26.85 -2.69 -4.39
CA ASN A 180 26.93 -2.45 -5.84
C ASN A 180 27.41 -1.00 -6.05
N LYS A 181 28.73 -0.83 -6.15
CA LYS A 181 29.38 0.41 -6.60
C LYS A 181 29.40 0.50 -8.11
#